data_3095b91d96e013bde71cbc75c1e4ab98
#
_entry.id   3095b91d96e013bde71cbc75c1e4ab98
#
_cell.length_a   1.000
_cell.length_b   1.000
_cell.length_c   1.000
_cell.angle_alpha   90.00
_cell.angle_beta   90.00
_cell.angle_gamma   90.00
#
_symmetry.space_group_name_H-M   'P 1'
#
loop_
_entity.id
_entity.type
_entity.pdbx_description
1 polymer ?
#
loop_
_entity_poly.entity_id
_entity_poly.type
_entity_poly.pdbx_seq_one_letter_code
_entity_poly.pdbx_strand_id
1 'polypeptide(L)'
;TFQNHTPLTFNDVFSGIAPSLAAATSVLTPITFLIQNTFGPITLNSLSLEIVSSEETSTATIERVWLDTYRIRPALDTTLRIVTRTHRGVEETHSLPLRIPANAPATVSLLVASGVDLAQIEQQGTIGATQPRNLNQLIRALNNTYRNNRLYVRLLGAHPGVLLAGEPLAALPASALAVYQADRSRGAVMSLQQASLGEWEVDTQEAVSGFRILTLNLDSQ
;
A
#
# COMPACT_ATOMS: atom_id res chain seq x y z
N THR A 1 15.36 13.57 -11.64
CA THR A 1 14.24 14.32 -12.22
C THR A 1 14.14 14.04 -13.72
N PHE A 2 12.95 14.15 -14.26
CA PHE A 2 12.66 13.98 -15.69
C PHE A 2 12.12 15.30 -16.26
N GLN A 3 12.38 15.54 -17.56
CA GLN A 3 11.94 16.77 -18.21
C GLN A 3 10.40 16.82 -18.31
N ASN A 4 9.80 17.89 -17.80
CA ASN A 4 8.35 18.13 -17.82
C ASN A 4 7.49 17.11 -17.06
N HIS A 5 8.08 16.33 -16.13
CA HIS A 5 7.37 15.36 -15.32
C HIS A 5 7.69 15.52 -13.83
N THR A 6 6.79 15.01 -13.00
CA THR A 6 7.00 14.96 -11.55
C THR A 6 8.26 14.12 -11.23
N PRO A 7 9.14 14.58 -10.34
CA PRO A 7 10.32 13.80 -9.95
C PRO A 7 9.91 12.47 -9.30
N LEU A 8 10.71 11.44 -9.50
CA LEU A 8 10.65 10.22 -8.71
C LEU A 8 11.44 10.42 -7.42
N THR A 9 10.86 9.95 -6.31
CA THR A 9 11.48 10.02 -4.99
C THR A 9 11.35 8.67 -4.29
N PHE A 10 12.47 8.10 -3.87
CA PHE A 10 12.53 6.85 -3.12
C PHE A 10 13.23 7.10 -1.79
N ASN A 11 12.77 6.42 -0.75
CA ASN A 11 13.41 6.42 0.56
C ASN A 11 13.19 5.04 1.18
N ASP A 12 14.21 4.20 1.14
CA ASP A 12 14.18 2.82 1.58
C ASP A 12 15.39 2.50 2.46
N VAL A 13 15.25 1.51 3.33
CA VAL A 13 16.31 0.98 4.19
C VAL A 13 16.67 -0.42 3.72
N PHE A 14 17.94 -0.65 3.44
CA PHE A 14 18.42 -1.95 3.01
C PHE A 14 19.36 -2.56 4.06
N SER A 15 19.08 -3.78 4.46
CA SER A 15 19.88 -4.53 5.46
C SER A 15 20.02 -5.98 5.04
N GLY A 16 21.08 -6.65 5.50
CA GLY A 16 21.33 -8.08 5.22
C GLY A 16 22.62 -8.32 4.45
N ILE A 17 22.68 -9.38 3.63
CA ILE A 17 23.91 -9.89 3.02
C ILE A 17 24.49 -8.96 1.93
N ALA A 18 23.64 -8.28 1.17
CA ALA A 18 24.07 -7.44 0.05
C ALA A 18 23.22 -6.15 -0.04
N PRO A 19 23.23 -5.29 1.00
CA PRO A 19 22.35 -4.13 1.06
C PRO A 19 22.64 -3.12 -0.06
N SER A 20 23.89 -2.94 -0.44
CA SER A 20 24.30 -2.03 -1.52
C SER A 20 23.75 -2.46 -2.89
N LEU A 21 23.71 -3.78 -3.16
CA LEU A 21 23.14 -4.31 -4.39
C LEU A 21 21.60 -4.12 -4.42
N ALA A 22 20.94 -4.37 -3.31
CA ALA A 22 19.50 -4.15 -3.17
C ALA A 22 19.16 -2.66 -3.36
N ALA A 23 19.91 -1.76 -2.75
CA ALA A 23 19.77 -0.31 -2.93
C ALA A 23 19.97 0.12 -4.39
N ALA A 24 21.02 -0.36 -5.05
CA ALA A 24 21.26 -0.08 -6.46
C ALA A 24 20.10 -0.57 -7.35
N THR A 25 19.60 -1.77 -7.10
CA THR A 25 18.49 -2.35 -7.87
C THR A 25 17.20 -1.56 -7.66
N SER A 26 16.90 -1.11 -6.44
CA SER A 26 15.70 -0.32 -6.15
C SER A 26 15.67 1.02 -6.90
N VAL A 27 16.83 1.60 -7.18
CA VAL A 27 16.93 2.84 -7.96
C VAL A 27 16.92 2.56 -9.47
N LEU A 28 17.67 1.55 -9.91
CA LEU A 28 17.83 1.26 -11.35
C LEU A 28 16.56 0.71 -11.98
N THR A 29 15.80 -0.13 -11.27
CA THR A 29 14.59 -0.77 -11.81
C THR A 29 13.55 0.24 -12.28
N PRO A 30 13.06 1.21 -11.46
CA PRO A 30 12.07 2.17 -11.90
C PRO A 30 12.59 3.12 -13.00
N ILE A 31 13.88 3.45 -13.00
CA ILE A 31 14.50 4.25 -14.07
C ILE A 31 14.47 3.46 -15.38
N THR A 32 14.81 2.18 -15.35
CA THR A 32 14.77 1.30 -16.52
C THR A 32 13.35 1.17 -17.06
N PHE A 33 12.36 0.97 -16.20
CA PHE A 33 10.95 0.95 -16.59
C PHE A 33 10.50 2.23 -17.28
N LEU A 34 10.96 3.39 -16.79
CA LEU A 34 10.64 4.67 -17.43
C LEU A 34 11.33 4.86 -18.76
N ILE A 35 12.60 4.50 -18.89
CA ILE A 35 13.34 4.63 -20.16
C ILE A 35 12.80 3.69 -21.23
N GLN A 36 12.39 2.48 -20.83
CA GLN A 36 11.85 1.45 -21.73
C GLN A 36 10.34 1.52 -21.91
N ASN A 37 9.66 2.56 -21.40
CA ASN A 37 8.21 2.66 -21.49
C ASN A 37 7.73 2.76 -22.95
N THR A 38 6.51 2.29 -23.19
CA THR A 38 5.86 2.31 -24.53
C THR A 38 4.90 3.49 -24.72
N PHE A 39 4.75 4.36 -23.72
CA PHE A 39 3.77 5.44 -23.73
C PHE A 39 4.28 6.72 -24.39
N GLY A 40 5.59 6.96 -24.40
CA GLY A 40 6.18 8.13 -24.99
C GLY A 40 7.65 8.34 -24.61
N PRO A 41 8.35 9.26 -25.28
CA PRO A 41 9.74 9.55 -24.99
C PRO A 41 9.86 10.23 -23.61
N ILE A 42 10.90 9.85 -22.87
CA ILE A 42 11.24 10.46 -21.59
C ILE A 42 12.73 10.76 -21.55
N THR A 43 13.09 11.93 -21.00
CA THR A 43 14.49 12.36 -20.86
C THR A 43 14.82 12.50 -19.39
N LEU A 44 15.85 11.78 -18.94
CA LEU A 44 16.40 11.92 -17.60
C LEU A 44 17.29 13.17 -17.54
N ASN A 45 16.94 14.14 -16.69
CA ASN A 45 17.70 15.36 -16.51
C ASN A 45 18.77 15.22 -15.43
N SER A 46 18.39 14.65 -14.28
CA SER A 46 19.30 14.48 -13.15
C SER A 46 18.91 13.31 -12.28
N LEU A 47 19.90 12.68 -11.68
CA LEU A 47 19.78 11.69 -10.63
C LEU A 47 20.57 12.19 -9.42
N SER A 48 19.90 12.26 -8.24
CA SER A 48 20.55 12.54 -6.96
C SER A 48 20.39 11.31 -6.08
N LEU A 49 21.47 10.84 -5.50
CA LEU A 49 21.47 9.66 -4.64
C LEU A 49 22.22 10.03 -3.35
N GLU A 50 21.55 9.88 -2.21
CA GLU A 50 22.15 10.00 -0.89
C GLU A 50 22.12 8.62 -0.23
N ILE A 51 23.26 8.16 0.25
CA ILE A 51 23.41 6.85 0.90
C ILE A 51 24.00 7.08 2.28
N VAL A 52 23.26 6.67 3.30
CA VAL A 52 23.75 6.61 4.68
C VAL A 52 24.00 5.14 5.01
N SER A 53 25.21 4.80 5.43
CA SER A 53 25.58 3.42 5.76
C SER A 53 25.91 3.29 7.24
N SER A 54 25.46 2.20 7.86
CA SER A 54 25.84 1.83 9.21
C SER A 54 26.15 0.33 9.28
N GLU A 55 26.87 -0.10 10.32
CA GLU A 55 27.17 -1.52 10.56
C GLU A 55 26.03 -2.25 11.27
N GLU A 56 24.96 -1.54 11.63
CA GLU A 56 23.85 -2.13 12.36
C GLU A 56 22.80 -2.75 11.42
N THR A 57 22.31 -3.92 11.80
CA THR A 57 21.19 -4.56 11.11
C THR A 57 19.89 -3.82 11.47
N SER A 58 19.30 -3.16 10.49
CA SER A 58 18.10 -2.35 10.65
C SER A 58 16.89 -3.04 10.01
N THR A 59 16.43 -4.12 10.67
CA THR A 59 15.24 -4.88 10.26
C THR A 59 14.30 -5.10 11.43
N ALA A 60 13.00 -5.12 11.15
CA ALA A 60 11.96 -5.44 12.11
C ALA A 60 10.87 -6.32 11.48
N THR A 61 10.15 -7.06 12.30
CA THR A 61 9.03 -7.92 11.88
C THR A 61 7.77 -7.53 12.64
N ILE A 62 6.62 -7.52 11.97
CA ILE A 62 5.32 -7.28 12.60
C ILE A 62 4.96 -8.48 13.46
N GLU A 63 4.94 -8.30 14.78
CA GLU A 63 4.68 -9.36 15.75
C GLU A 63 3.19 -9.45 16.13
N ARG A 64 2.65 -8.35 16.63
CA ARG A 64 1.29 -8.30 17.20
C ARG A 64 0.57 -7.03 16.77
N VAL A 65 -0.75 -7.16 16.63
CA VAL A 65 -1.63 -6.04 16.26
C VAL A 65 -2.93 -6.17 17.06
N TRP A 66 -3.41 -5.08 17.65
CA TRP A 66 -4.70 -5.03 18.34
C TRP A 66 -5.28 -3.61 18.36
N LEU A 67 -6.55 -3.50 18.70
CA LEU A 67 -7.22 -2.23 18.94
C LEU A 67 -7.39 -2.01 20.44
N ASP A 68 -7.22 -0.78 20.90
CA ASP A 68 -7.40 -0.42 22.31
C ASP A 68 -8.89 -0.52 22.75
N THR A 69 -9.81 -0.56 21.79
CA THR A 69 -11.24 -0.60 22.03
C THR A 69 -11.80 -1.99 21.77
N TYR A 70 -12.47 -2.58 22.77
CA TYR A 70 -13.11 -3.89 22.65
C TYR A 70 -14.41 -3.85 21.82
N ARG A 71 -15.19 -2.77 21.95
CA ARG A 71 -16.44 -2.55 21.19
C ARG A 71 -16.20 -1.53 20.09
N ILE A 72 -16.14 -2.01 18.88
CA ILE A 72 -15.83 -1.18 17.73
C ILE A 72 -17.13 -0.74 17.08
N ARG A 73 -17.34 0.57 16.98
CA ARG A 73 -18.52 1.17 16.35
C ARG A 73 -18.11 2.04 15.15
N PRO A 74 -18.92 2.06 14.09
CA PRO A 74 -18.74 3.01 13.00
C PRO A 74 -18.74 4.47 13.51
N ALA A 75 -18.00 5.33 12.82
CA ALA A 75 -17.84 6.76 13.12
C ALA A 75 -17.14 7.11 14.44
N LEU A 76 -16.70 6.15 15.24
CA LEU A 76 -15.90 6.40 16.43
C LEU A 76 -14.41 6.24 16.16
N ASP A 77 -13.64 7.04 16.89
CA ASP A 77 -12.18 6.96 16.84
C ASP A 77 -11.70 5.79 17.73
N THR A 78 -10.71 5.07 17.25
CA THR A 78 -10.03 4.02 17.99
C THR A 78 -8.52 4.10 17.74
N THR A 79 -7.73 3.45 18.58
CA THR A 79 -6.28 3.40 18.41
C THR A 79 -5.86 1.98 18.06
N LEU A 80 -5.18 1.83 16.93
CA LEU A 80 -4.49 0.62 16.56
C LEU A 80 -3.11 0.60 17.21
N ARG A 81 -2.78 -0.53 17.84
CA ARG A 81 -1.45 -0.81 18.36
C ARG A 81 -0.79 -1.85 17.48
N ILE A 82 0.42 -1.54 17.02
CA ILE A 82 1.25 -2.42 16.21
C ILE A 82 2.57 -2.62 16.95
N VAL A 83 2.91 -3.85 17.25
CA VAL A 83 4.23 -4.18 17.82
C VAL A 83 5.11 -4.74 16.72
N THR A 84 6.24 -4.11 16.53
CA THR A 84 7.33 -4.60 15.70
C THR A 84 8.45 -5.10 16.61
N ARG A 85 9.14 -6.16 16.16
CA ARG A 85 10.32 -6.69 16.84
C ARG A 85 11.54 -6.54 15.94
N THR A 86 12.54 -5.82 16.43
CA THR A 86 13.82 -5.64 15.71
C THR A 86 14.61 -6.94 15.66
N HIS A 87 15.63 -6.98 14.79
CA HIS A 87 16.59 -8.10 14.73
C HIS A 87 17.26 -8.43 16.08
N ARG A 88 17.44 -7.44 16.96
CA ARG A 88 18.00 -7.61 18.30
C ARG A 88 16.96 -8.06 19.35
N GLY A 89 15.72 -8.30 18.95
CA GLY A 89 14.65 -8.73 19.83
C GLY A 89 13.97 -7.59 20.62
N VAL A 90 14.32 -6.34 20.34
CA VAL A 90 13.66 -5.19 20.97
C VAL A 90 12.27 -5.00 20.36
N GLU A 91 11.26 -4.91 21.20
CA GLU A 91 9.90 -4.61 20.76
C GLU A 91 9.64 -3.10 20.78
N GLU A 92 9.08 -2.60 19.70
CA GLU A 92 8.61 -1.24 19.57
C GLU A 92 7.10 -1.22 19.31
N THR A 93 6.38 -0.34 20.03
CA THR A 93 4.92 -0.21 19.88
C THR A 93 4.58 1.08 19.16
N HIS A 94 4.00 0.95 17.96
CA HIS A 94 3.47 2.05 17.17
C HIS A 94 1.98 2.23 17.47
N SER A 95 1.56 3.48 17.68
CA SER A 95 0.18 3.84 17.99
C SER A 95 -0.40 4.66 16.85
N LEU A 96 -1.45 4.15 16.23
CA LEU A 96 -2.10 4.79 15.09
C LEU A 96 -3.57 5.09 15.44
N PRO A 97 -3.96 6.36 15.57
CA PRO A 97 -5.36 6.73 15.66
C PRO A 97 -6.03 6.47 14.31
N LEU A 98 -7.15 5.78 14.32
CA LEU A 98 -7.93 5.51 13.13
C LEU A 98 -9.43 5.68 13.41
N ARG A 99 -10.15 6.02 12.36
CA ARG A 99 -11.60 6.17 12.40
C ARG A 99 -12.25 5.24 11.38
N ILE A 100 -13.18 4.42 11.85
CA ILE A 100 -13.94 3.54 10.98
C ILE A 100 -15.05 4.36 10.32
N PRO A 101 -15.19 4.33 8.99
CA PRO A 101 -16.25 5.07 8.30
C PRO A 101 -17.65 4.69 8.79
N ALA A 102 -18.56 5.67 8.84
CA ALA A 102 -19.93 5.45 9.31
C ALA A 102 -20.73 4.45 8.45
N ASN A 103 -20.35 4.30 7.18
CA ASN A 103 -20.96 3.40 6.20
C ASN A 103 -20.21 2.06 6.06
N ALA A 104 -19.33 1.74 7.00
CA ALA A 104 -18.61 0.46 6.98
C ALA A 104 -19.60 -0.71 7.16
N PRO A 105 -19.40 -1.83 6.46
CA PRO A 105 -20.22 -3.03 6.64
C PRO A 105 -20.02 -3.63 8.04
N ALA A 106 -20.96 -4.47 8.49
CA ALA A 106 -20.93 -5.08 9.82
C ALA A 106 -19.64 -5.87 10.12
N THR A 107 -18.99 -6.39 9.08
CA THR A 107 -17.70 -7.07 9.20
C THR A 107 -16.69 -6.39 8.28
N VAL A 108 -15.55 -6.01 8.83
CA VAL A 108 -14.42 -5.44 8.09
C VAL A 108 -13.13 -6.16 8.49
N SER A 109 -12.14 -6.11 7.61
CA SER A 109 -10.80 -6.64 7.90
C SER A 109 -9.80 -5.48 7.96
N LEU A 110 -9.01 -5.45 9.01
CA LEU A 110 -7.90 -4.50 9.15
C LEU A 110 -6.60 -5.25 8.82
N LEU A 111 -6.03 -4.94 7.68
CA LEU A 111 -4.74 -5.46 7.23
C LEU A 111 -3.65 -4.49 7.69
N VAL A 112 -2.65 -5.00 8.39
CA VAL A 112 -1.40 -4.30 8.69
C VAL A 112 -0.29 -5.06 8.00
N ALA A 113 0.46 -4.40 7.13
CA ALA A 113 1.48 -5.06 6.31
C ALA A 113 2.72 -4.18 6.11
N SER A 114 3.85 -4.82 5.84
CA SER A 114 5.01 -4.15 5.27
C SER A 114 4.74 -3.73 3.82
N GLY A 115 5.56 -2.85 3.27
CA GLY A 115 5.40 -2.43 1.87
C GLY A 115 5.53 -3.59 0.88
N VAL A 116 6.47 -4.50 1.12
CA VAL A 116 6.70 -5.67 0.26
C VAL A 116 5.52 -6.63 0.30
N ASP A 117 5.04 -6.94 1.52
CA ASP A 117 3.92 -7.87 1.69
C ASP A 117 2.62 -7.28 1.14
N LEU A 118 2.38 -5.97 1.33
CA LEU A 118 1.20 -5.31 0.75
C LEU A 118 1.22 -5.34 -0.78
N ALA A 119 2.37 -5.03 -1.40
CA ALA A 119 2.51 -5.11 -2.86
C ALA A 119 2.23 -6.54 -3.38
N GLN A 120 2.69 -7.57 -2.66
CA GLN A 120 2.43 -8.96 -3.02
C GLN A 120 0.93 -9.32 -2.90
N ILE A 121 0.26 -8.88 -1.83
CA ILE A 121 -1.18 -9.10 -1.61
C ILE A 121 -1.99 -8.43 -2.74
N GLU A 122 -1.64 -7.22 -3.14
CA GLU A 122 -2.29 -6.51 -4.25
C GLU A 122 -2.09 -7.20 -5.60
N GLN A 123 -0.87 -7.68 -5.87
CA GLN A 123 -0.57 -8.44 -7.10
C GLN A 123 -1.37 -9.74 -7.22
N GLN A 124 -1.73 -10.36 -6.11
CA GLN A 124 -2.60 -11.55 -6.08
C GLN A 124 -4.07 -11.23 -6.38
N GLY A 125 -4.41 -9.96 -6.66
CA GLY A 125 -5.75 -9.54 -7.06
C GLY A 125 -6.76 -9.44 -5.92
N THR A 126 -6.32 -9.54 -4.69
CA THR A 126 -7.19 -9.42 -3.50
C THR A 126 -7.66 -7.98 -3.32
N ILE A 127 -6.79 -7.04 -3.60
CA ILE A 127 -7.05 -5.60 -3.61
C ILE A 127 -6.64 -5.09 -4.99
N GLY A 128 -7.46 -4.25 -5.63
CA GLY A 128 -7.25 -3.85 -7.02
C GLY A 128 -5.90 -3.18 -7.28
N ALA A 129 -5.06 -3.81 -8.08
CA ALA A 129 -3.81 -3.24 -8.55
C ALA A 129 -4.06 -2.30 -9.73
N THR A 130 -3.51 -1.10 -9.69
CA THR A 130 -3.61 -0.11 -10.76
C THR A 130 -2.64 -0.46 -11.90
N GLN A 131 -3.15 -0.65 -13.11
CA GLN A 131 -2.31 -0.82 -14.30
C GLN A 131 -2.17 0.53 -15.03
N PRO A 132 -0.96 1.11 -15.14
CA PRO A 132 -0.76 2.38 -15.83
C PRO A 132 -1.04 2.23 -17.34
N ARG A 133 -1.76 3.22 -17.91
CA ARG A 133 -2.11 3.29 -19.35
C ARG A 133 -1.49 4.47 -20.06
N ASN A 134 -0.79 5.33 -19.35
CA ASN A 134 -0.03 6.46 -19.89
C ASN A 134 1.16 6.77 -18.99
N LEU A 135 2.08 7.60 -19.51
CA LEU A 135 3.32 7.94 -18.82
C LEU A 135 3.09 8.61 -17.46
N ASN A 136 2.10 9.50 -17.32
CA ASN A 136 1.80 10.16 -16.06
C ASN A 136 1.27 9.17 -15.01
N GLN A 137 0.47 8.18 -15.41
CA GLN A 137 0.03 7.10 -14.52
C GLN A 137 1.19 6.19 -14.13
N LEU A 138 2.12 5.90 -15.05
CA LEU A 138 3.32 5.12 -14.76
C LEU A 138 4.20 5.84 -13.73
N ILE A 139 4.45 7.14 -13.91
CA ILE A 139 5.24 7.94 -12.96
C ILE A 139 4.56 7.98 -11.58
N ARG A 140 3.24 8.16 -11.54
CA ARG A 140 2.48 8.11 -10.27
C ARG A 140 2.55 6.73 -9.61
N ALA A 141 2.41 5.66 -10.38
CA ALA A 141 2.52 4.30 -9.87
C ALA A 141 3.91 4.03 -9.27
N LEU A 142 4.97 4.50 -9.92
CA LEU A 142 6.34 4.37 -9.43
C LEU A 142 6.59 5.23 -8.18
N ASN A 143 6.03 6.44 -8.09
CA ASN A 143 6.11 7.27 -6.87
C ASN A 143 5.30 6.70 -5.71
N ASN A 144 4.25 5.93 -6.02
CA ASN A 144 3.39 5.27 -5.01
C ASN A 144 3.88 3.85 -4.68
N THR A 145 5.08 3.46 -5.13
CA THR A 145 5.69 2.20 -4.70
C THR A 145 5.85 2.20 -3.18
N TYR A 146 5.43 1.12 -2.55
CA TYR A 146 5.49 0.98 -1.11
C TYR A 146 6.94 0.98 -0.62
N ARG A 147 7.21 1.81 0.39
CA ARG A 147 8.50 1.87 1.06
C ARG A 147 8.66 0.70 2.01
N ASN A 148 9.87 0.21 2.16
CA ASN A 148 10.14 -0.92 3.06
C ASN A 148 10.31 -0.52 4.53
N ASN A 149 10.52 0.77 4.81
CA ASN A 149 10.62 1.35 6.16
C ASN A 149 9.32 2.01 6.61
N ARG A 150 8.19 1.39 6.25
CA ARG A 150 6.85 1.89 6.58
C ARG A 150 5.88 0.76 6.82
N LEU A 151 5.00 0.94 7.80
CA LEU A 151 3.85 0.09 8.03
C LEU A 151 2.65 0.66 7.29
N TYR A 152 1.96 -0.18 6.57
CA TYR A 152 0.74 0.16 5.84
C TYR A 152 -0.46 -0.49 6.50
N VAL A 153 -1.49 0.30 6.73
CA VAL A 153 -2.75 -0.15 7.32
C VAL A 153 -3.88 0.08 6.32
N ARG A 154 -4.62 -0.98 6.02
CA ARG A 154 -5.78 -0.96 5.11
C ARG A 154 -7.01 -1.47 5.84
N LEU A 155 -8.06 -0.68 5.87
CA LEU A 155 -9.38 -1.14 6.30
C LEU A 155 -10.13 -1.66 5.07
N LEU A 156 -10.39 -2.95 5.04
CA LEU A 156 -11.00 -3.64 3.92
C LEU A 156 -12.44 -4.04 4.27
N GLY A 157 -13.37 -3.74 3.40
CA GLY A 157 -14.76 -4.17 3.50
C GLY A 157 -15.20 -5.01 2.30
N ALA A 158 -16.13 -5.92 2.52
CA ALA A 158 -16.80 -6.64 1.45
C ALA A 158 -17.76 -5.69 0.71
N HIS A 159 -17.22 -4.75 -0.03
CA HIS A 159 -17.98 -3.89 -0.91
C HIS A 159 -17.65 -4.25 -2.34
N PRO A 160 -18.65 -4.68 -3.13
CA PRO A 160 -18.45 -4.90 -4.55
C PRO A 160 -18.10 -3.55 -5.20
N GLY A 161 -16.93 -3.49 -5.79
CA GLY A 161 -16.44 -2.38 -6.57
C GLY A 161 -16.03 -2.82 -7.96
N VAL A 162 -15.59 -1.89 -8.77
CA VAL A 162 -15.00 -2.18 -10.08
C VAL A 162 -13.68 -1.44 -10.25
N LEU A 163 -12.76 -2.05 -10.95
CA LEU A 163 -11.57 -1.40 -11.46
C LEU A 163 -11.91 -0.87 -12.86
N LEU A 164 -12.01 0.44 -13.03
CA LEU A 164 -12.31 1.08 -14.30
C LEU A 164 -11.04 1.76 -14.84
N ALA A 165 -10.58 1.33 -16.00
CA ALA A 165 -9.40 1.90 -16.63
C ALA A 165 -8.14 1.91 -15.74
N GLY A 166 -8.01 0.94 -14.82
CA GLY A 166 -6.88 0.82 -13.89
C GLY A 166 -7.05 1.64 -12.62
N GLU A 167 -8.19 2.33 -12.41
CA GLU A 167 -8.49 3.05 -11.18
C GLU A 167 -9.61 2.35 -10.40
N PRO A 168 -9.44 2.07 -9.10
CA PRO A 168 -10.45 1.42 -8.29
C PRO A 168 -11.61 2.38 -7.99
N LEU A 169 -12.82 1.97 -8.33
CA LEU A 169 -14.06 2.62 -7.94
C LEU A 169 -14.74 1.76 -6.87
N ALA A 170 -14.50 2.12 -5.61
CA ALA A 170 -15.10 1.46 -4.47
C ALA A 170 -16.49 2.00 -4.16
N ALA A 171 -17.33 1.18 -3.51
CA ALA A 171 -18.64 1.58 -2.98
C ALA A 171 -19.61 2.20 -4.01
N LEU A 172 -19.65 1.63 -5.21
CA LEU A 172 -20.64 2.06 -6.21
C LEU A 172 -22.06 1.63 -5.80
N PRO A 173 -23.08 2.46 -6.05
CA PRO A 173 -24.48 2.06 -5.96
C PRO A 173 -24.75 0.83 -6.86
N ALA A 174 -25.65 -0.04 -6.44
CA ALA A 174 -25.97 -1.28 -7.17
C ALA A 174 -26.39 -1.03 -8.63
N SER A 175 -27.07 0.08 -8.91
CA SER A 175 -27.44 0.51 -10.25
C SER A 175 -26.23 0.85 -11.13
N ALA A 176 -25.25 1.55 -10.59
CA ALA A 176 -24.00 1.88 -11.30
C ALA A 176 -23.15 0.61 -11.51
N LEU A 177 -23.06 -0.25 -10.49
CA LEU A 177 -22.36 -1.52 -10.58
C LEU A 177 -22.92 -2.40 -11.70
N ALA A 178 -24.25 -2.49 -11.80
CA ALA A 178 -24.95 -3.26 -12.86
C ALA A 178 -24.61 -2.73 -14.26
N VAL A 179 -24.50 -1.41 -14.43
CA VAL A 179 -24.10 -0.79 -15.71
C VAL A 179 -22.68 -1.16 -16.09
N TYR A 180 -21.73 -1.12 -15.14
CA TYR A 180 -20.33 -1.45 -15.39
C TYR A 180 -20.09 -2.94 -15.57
N GLN A 181 -20.88 -3.80 -14.92
CA GLN A 181 -20.81 -5.27 -15.06
C GLN A 181 -21.55 -5.80 -16.29
N ALA A 182 -22.32 -4.97 -16.99
CA ALA A 182 -23.01 -5.39 -18.21
C ALA A 182 -22.04 -5.76 -19.32
N ASP A 183 -22.37 -6.79 -20.11
CA ASP A 183 -21.55 -7.34 -21.22
C ASP A 183 -21.07 -6.33 -22.25
N ARG A 184 -21.68 -5.14 -22.30
CA ARG A 184 -21.31 -4.06 -23.21
C ARG A 184 -20.08 -3.27 -22.76
N SER A 185 -19.62 -3.40 -21.52
CA SER A 185 -18.43 -2.73 -20.96
C SER A 185 -17.14 -3.50 -21.25
N ARG A 186 -17.06 -4.20 -22.37
CA ARG A 186 -15.97 -5.12 -22.72
C ARG A 186 -14.57 -4.52 -22.55
N GLY A 187 -13.79 -5.10 -21.65
CA GLY A 187 -12.33 -5.03 -21.62
C GLY A 187 -11.69 -3.98 -20.69
N ALA A 188 -12.47 -3.10 -20.03
CA ALA A 188 -11.91 -2.07 -19.16
C ALA A 188 -12.35 -2.17 -17.69
N VAL A 189 -13.22 -3.14 -17.36
CA VAL A 189 -13.83 -3.26 -16.03
C VAL A 189 -13.50 -4.63 -15.42
N MET A 190 -12.90 -4.63 -14.23
CA MET A 190 -12.70 -5.82 -13.41
C MET A 190 -13.47 -5.68 -12.11
N SER A 191 -14.16 -6.74 -11.67
CA SER A 191 -14.86 -6.74 -10.38
C SER A 191 -13.86 -6.83 -9.23
N LEU A 192 -14.01 -5.96 -8.23
CA LEU A 192 -13.27 -6.02 -6.98
C LEU A 192 -14.12 -6.77 -5.93
N GLN A 193 -13.50 -7.70 -5.22
CA GLN A 193 -14.16 -8.44 -4.15
C GLN A 193 -14.13 -7.68 -2.81
N GLN A 194 -13.09 -6.89 -2.60
CA GLN A 194 -12.90 -6.06 -1.42
C GLN A 194 -12.54 -4.64 -1.84
N ALA A 195 -13.05 -3.68 -1.11
CA ALA A 195 -12.70 -2.28 -1.28
C ALA A 195 -11.92 -1.77 -0.07
N SER A 196 -10.93 -0.92 -0.30
CA SER A 196 -10.29 -0.16 0.76
C SER A 196 -11.25 0.94 1.23
N LEU A 197 -11.61 0.89 2.51
CA LEU A 197 -12.48 1.86 3.18
C LEU A 197 -11.67 2.94 3.92
N GLY A 198 -10.38 2.70 4.13
CA GLY A 198 -9.45 3.62 4.78
C GLY A 198 -8.03 3.11 4.67
N GLU A 199 -7.10 4.06 4.61
CA GLU A 199 -5.68 3.82 4.42
C GLU A 199 -4.88 4.72 5.35
N TRP A 200 -3.91 4.13 6.04
CA TRP A 200 -3.00 4.84 6.94
C TRP A 200 -1.59 4.28 6.79
N GLU A 201 -0.63 5.08 7.19
CA GLU A 201 0.78 4.75 7.10
C GLU A 201 1.49 5.18 8.39
N VAL A 202 2.49 4.42 8.79
CA VAL A 202 3.35 4.72 9.94
C VAL A 202 4.79 4.53 9.52
N ASP A 203 5.59 5.59 9.58
CA ASP A 203 7.02 5.51 9.28
C ASP A 203 7.76 4.74 10.38
N THR A 204 8.74 3.94 9.98
CA THR A 204 9.65 3.20 10.85
C THR A 204 11.09 3.56 10.50
N GLN A 205 12.02 3.25 11.40
CA GLN A 205 13.46 3.44 11.13
C GLN A 205 14.08 2.19 10.49
N GLU A 206 13.44 1.04 10.65
CA GLU A 206 13.87 -0.25 10.15
C GLU A 206 13.13 -0.65 8.88
N ALA A 207 13.76 -1.51 8.09
CA ALA A 207 13.07 -2.25 7.05
C ALA A 207 12.12 -3.27 7.70
N VAL A 208 10.81 -3.11 7.46
CA VAL A 208 9.79 -3.94 8.08
C VAL A 208 9.39 -5.10 7.17
N SER A 209 9.07 -6.24 7.78
CA SER A 209 8.56 -7.44 7.11
C SER A 209 7.35 -8.02 7.83
N GLY A 210 6.55 -8.78 7.08
CA GLY A 210 5.39 -9.50 7.58
C GLY A 210 4.09 -8.71 7.46
N PHE A 211 2.99 -9.40 7.74
CA PHE A 211 1.66 -8.81 7.79
C PHE A 211 0.79 -9.48 8.87
N ARG A 212 -0.28 -8.80 9.26
CA ARG A 212 -1.32 -9.30 10.18
C ARG A 212 -2.68 -8.82 9.70
N ILE A 213 -3.69 -9.66 9.90
CA ILE A 213 -5.09 -9.33 9.59
C ILE A 213 -5.92 -9.50 10.85
N LEU A 214 -6.69 -8.46 11.17
CA LEU A 214 -7.72 -8.50 12.21
C LEU A 214 -9.09 -8.45 11.55
N THR A 215 -9.93 -9.44 11.83
CA THR A 215 -11.35 -9.37 11.45
C THR A 215 -12.12 -8.68 12.56
N LEU A 216 -12.81 -7.62 12.23
CA LEU A 216 -13.55 -6.77 13.15
C LEU A 216 -15.05 -6.92 12.87
N ASN A 217 -15.81 -7.27 13.90
CA ASN A 217 -17.26 -7.21 13.87
C ASN A 217 -17.69 -5.89 14.50
N LEU A 218 -18.34 -5.05 13.73
CA LEU A 218 -18.80 -3.74 14.16
C LEU A 218 -20.14 -3.88 14.88
N ASP A 219 -20.23 -3.28 16.07
CA ASP A 219 -21.50 -3.23 16.80
C ASP A 219 -22.49 -2.34 16.03
N SER A 220 -23.68 -2.87 15.72
CA SER A 220 -24.78 -2.06 15.19
C SER A 220 -25.20 -1.01 16.21
N GLN A 221 -25.53 0.18 15.73
CA GLN A 221 -26.07 1.28 16.55
C GLN A 221 -27.37 0.85 17.23
#